data_51baf90ccd5d0908f82da5324e3a00e1
#
_entry.id   51baf90ccd5d0908f82da5324e3a00e1
#
_cell.length_a   1.000
_cell.length_b   1.000
_cell.length_c   1.000
_cell.angle_alpha   90.00
_cell.angle_beta   90.00
_cell.angle_gamma   90.00
#
_symmetry.space_group_name_H-M   'P 1'
#
loop_
_entity.id
_entity.type
_entity.pdbx_description
1 polymer ?
#
loop_
_entity_poly.entity_id
_entity_poly.type
_entity_poly.pdbx_seq_one_letter_code
_entity_poly.pdbx_strand_id
1 'polypeptide(L)'
;MRPHPYLRAYMAGIVVPTLFLLVIMAIFAYHRYYFEVPNQFVIPLPGRPLERAIIFPMAVVPNAWGMWNVLYLALRRRVRIPLGVHGALMPLVLMPGGVALASALDVFTIQWRFALPMVPIAMATYYLAWKYLIGFLNDEVGIA
;
A
#
# COMPACT_ATOMS: atom_id res chain seq x y z
N MET A 1 13.59 -26.26 -7.79
CA MET A 1 12.72 -25.56 -8.79
C MET A 1 12.64 -24.09 -8.44
N ARG A 2 12.92 -23.16 -9.40
CA ARG A 2 12.72 -21.73 -9.13
C ARG A 2 11.23 -21.40 -9.32
N PRO A 3 10.57 -20.69 -8.39
CA PRO A 3 9.16 -20.34 -8.52
C PRO A 3 8.93 -19.48 -9.78
N HIS A 4 7.69 -19.52 -10.28
CA HIS A 4 7.29 -18.78 -11.48
C HIS A 4 7.57 -17.27 -11.33
N PRO A 5 8.04 -16.56 -12.37
CA PRO A 5 8.46 -15.15 -12.25
C PRO A 5 7.34 -14.21 -11.75
N TYR A 6 6.09 -14.46 -12.12
CA TYR A 6 4.96 -13.68 -11.59
C TYR A 6 4.73 -13.88 -10.09
N LEU A 7 4.93 -15.10 -9.57
CA LEU A 7 4.85 -15.35 -8.14
C LEU A 7 5.96 -14.62 -7.39
N ARG A 8 7.18 -14.62 -7.93
CA ARG A 8 8.30 -13.85 -7.33
C ARG A 8 8.03 -12.35 -7.34
N ALA A 9 7.49 -11.82 -8.45
CA ALA A 9 7.09 -10.41 -8.54
C ALA A 9 6.02 -10.06 -7.51
N TYR A 10 5.01 -10.90 -7.35
CA TYR A 10 3.98 -10.73 -6.35
C TYR A 10 4.59 -10.70 -4.93
N MET A 11 5.43 -11.68 -4.60
CA MET A 11 6.09 -11.75 -3.29
C MET A 11 6.98 -10.52 -3.02
N ALA A 12 7.76 -10.07 -3.98
CA ALA A 12 8.56 -8.84 -3.84
C ALA A 12 7.68 -7.62 -3.58
N GLY A 13 6.53 -7.51 -4.25
CA GLY A 13 5.60 -6.40 -4.10
C GLY A 13 4.92 -6.33 -2.73
N ILE A 14 4.61 -7.47 -2.09
CA ILE A 14 3.89 -7.49 -0.81
C ILE A 14 4.78 -7.17 0.40
N VAL A 15 6.08 -7.37 0.33
CA VAL A 15 6.99 -7.26 1.49
C VAL A 15 7.01 -5.86 2.09
N VAL A 16 7.21 -4.84 1.26
CA VAL A 16 7.35 -3.44 1.72
C VAL A 16 6.10 -2.96 2.47
N PRO A 17 4.89 -3.01 1.87
CA PRO A 17 3.70 -2.54 2.57
C PRO A 17 3.33 -3.40 3.77
N THR A 18 3.62 -4.70 3.75
CA THR A 18 3.39 -5.58 4.91
C THR A 18 4.24 -5.17 6.10
N LEU A 19 5.54 -4.97 5.91
CA LEU A 19 6.44 -4.53 6.98
C LEU A 19 6.06 -3.14 7.49
N PHE A 20 5.73 -2.20 6.60
CA PHE A 20 5.31 -0.86 6.98
C PHE A 20 4.04 -0.88 7.83
N LEU A 21 3.02 -1.64 7.41
CA LEU A 21 1.76 -1.76 8.16
C LEU A 21 1.96 -2.47 9.50
N LEU A 22 2.86 -3.47 9.59
CA LEU A 22 3.20 -4.12 10.86
C LEU A 22 3.84 -3.13 11.85
N VAL A 23 4.73 -2.25 11.38
CA VAL A 23 5.33 -1.20 12.22
C VAL A 23 4.28 -0.21 12.71
N ILE A 24 3.38 0.26 11.81
CA ILE A 24 2.26 1.14 12.19
C ILE A 24 1.38 0.46 13.25
N MET A 25 1.05 -0.82 13.06
CA MET A 25 0.27 -1.59 14.01
C MET A 25 0.95 -1.71 15.37
N ALA A 26 2.26 -1.98 15.38
CA ALA A 26 3.02 -2.08 16.63
C ALA A 26 3.05 -0.74 17.39
N ILE A 27 3.29 0.38 16.69
CA ILE A 27 3.26 1.72 17.26
C ILE A 27 1.87 2.01 17.83
N PHE A 28 0.83 1.68 17.09
CA PHE A 28 -0.54 1.88 17.51
C PHE A 28 -0.91 1.06 18.75
N ALA A 29 -0.56 -0.25 18.77
CA ALA A 29 -0.80 -1.13 19.92
C ALA A 29 -0.04 -0.62 21.17
N TYR A 30 1.21 -0.16 20.97
CA TYR A 30 2.00 0.44 22.05
C TYR A 30 1.32 1.68 22.64
N HIS A 31 0.90 2.62 21.80
CA HIS A 31 0.19 3.82 22.25
C HIS A 31 -1.09 3.49 23.00
N ARG A 32 -1.87 2.56 22.50
CA ARG A 32 -3.12 2.13 23.16
C ARG A 32 -2.85 1.51 24.53
N TYR A 33 -1.79 0.70 24.64
CA TYR A 33 -1.48 0.00 25.89
C TYR A 33 -0.92 0.92 26.98
N TYR A 34 -0.01 1.83 26.62
CA TYR A 34 0.68 2.65 27.61
C TYR A 34 -0.03 3.97 27.97
N PHE A 35 -0.77 4.54 27.05
CA PHE A 35 -1.36 5.87 27.26
C PHE A 35 -2.86 5.83 27.54
N GLU A 36 -3.46 4.66 27.64
CA GLU A 36 -4.91 4.47 27.93
C GLU A 36 -5.81 5.43 27.13
N VAL A 37 -5.39 5.81 25.93
CA VAL A 37 -6.13 6.78 25.11
C VAL A 37 -7.39 6.10 24.60
N PRO A 38 -8.57 6.39 25.16
CA PRO A 38 -9.79 5.75 24.74
C PRO A 38 -10.11 6.20 23.31
N ASN A 39 -9.96 5.30 22.34
CA ASN A 39 -10.47 5.42 20.97
C ASN A 39 -10.13 6.70 20.18
N GLN A 40 -9.16 7.52 20.63
CA GLN A 40 -8.72 8.68 19.89
C GLN A 40 -7.49 8.33 19.07
N PHE A 41 -7.68 8.23 17.78
CA PHE A 41 -6.59 8.20 16.83
C PHE A 41 -5.90 9.54 16.68
N VAL A 42 -4.65 9.49 16.22
CA VAL A 42 -3.95 10.63 15.62
C VAL A 42 -4.77 11.24 14.46
N ILE A 43 -5.61 10.42 13.81
CA ILE A 43 -6.63 10.87 12.86
C ILE A 43 -8.00 10.50 13.44
N PRO A 44 -8.87 11.48 13.72
CA PRO A 44 -10.21 11.21 14.24
C PRO A 44 -11.04 10.51 13.16
N LEU A 45 -11.13 9.18 13.23
CA LEU A 45 -12.04 8.39 12.42
C LEU A 45 -13.38 8.29 13.15
N PRO A 46 -14.49 8.71 12.55
CA PRO A 46 -15.78 8.73 13.24
C PRO A 46 -16.23 7.30 13.58
N GLY A 47 -16.35 7.04 14.88
CA GLY A 47 -17.27 6.12 15.54
C GLY A 47 -17.25 4.61 15.20
N ARG A 48 -16.31 4.09 14.38
CA ARG A 48 -16.31 2.68 13.99
C ARG A 48 -15.14 1.90 14.57
N PRO A 49 -15.30 0.58 14.78
CA PRO A 49 -14.27 -0.22 15.41
C PRO A 49 -12.96 -0.13 14.62
N LEU A 50 -11.93 0.23 15.35
CA LEU A 50 -10.56 0.35 14.94
C LEU A 50 -10.05 -0.80 14.09
N GLU A 51 -10.52 -1.99 14.41
CA GLU A 51 -10.19 -3.24 13.72
C GLU A 51 -10.51 -3.17 12.24
N ARG A 52 -11.65 -2.59 11.84
CA ARG A 52 -12.01 -2.45 10.42
C ARG A 52 -11.09 -1.48 9.69
N ALA A 53 -10.71 -0.38 10.34
CA ALA A 53 -9.82 0.62 9.76
C ALA A 53 -8.38 0.10 9.58
N ILE A 54 -7.98 -0.93 10.31
CA ILE A 54 -6.64 -1.51 10.26
C ILE A 54 -6.60 -2.78 9.42
N ILE A 55 -7.54 -3.69 9.60
CA ILE A 55 -7.59 -4.96 8.86
C ILE A 55 -7.75 -4.70 7.36
N PHE A 56 -8.56 -3.71 6.98
CA PHE A 56 -8.76 -3.38 5.57
C PHE A 56 -7.47 -2.95 4.86
N PRO A 57 -6.68 -1.97 5.33
CA PRO A 57 -5.40 -1.66 4.72
C PRO A 57 -4.42 -2.83 4.72
N MET A 58 -4.37 -3.63 5.78
CA MET A 58 -3.46 -4.78 5.87
C MET A 58 -3.83 -5.89 4.87
N ALA A 59 -5.10 -6.05 4.55
CA ALA A 59 -5.53 -7.01 3.54
C ALA A 59 -5.39 -6.50 2.11
N VAL A 60 -5.78 -5.24 1.87
CA VAL A 60 -5.89 -4.68 0.52
C VAL A 60 -4.56 -4.15 0.00
N VAL A 61 -3.84 -3.35 0.80
CA VAL A 61 -2.66 -2.62 0.30
C VAL A 61 -1.52 -3.55 -0.12
N PRO A 62 -1.08 -4.55 0.66
CA PRO A 62 -0.03 -5.46 0.24
C PRO A 62 -0.41 -6.24 -1.03
N ASN A 63 -1.64 -6.74 -1.10
CA ASN A 63 -2.12 -7.47 -2.28
C ASN A 63 -2.13 -6.57 -3.53
N ALA A 64 -2.58 -5.32 -3.40
CA ALA A 64 -2.55 -4.36 -4.49
C ALA A 64 -1.10 -4.08 -4.97
N TRP A 65 -0.14 -3.94 -4.05
CA TRP A 65 1.28 -3.77 -4.39
C TRP A 65 1.84 -5.01 -5.10
N GLY A 66 1.54 -6.20 -4.60
CA GLY A 66 1.94 -7.46 -5.23
C GLY A 66 1.41 -7.58 -6.66
N MET A 67 0.11 -7.33 -6.86
CA MET A 67 -0.53 -7.35 -8.17
C MET A 67 0.03 -6.27 -9.11
N TRP A 68 0.33 -5.07 -8.58
CA TRP A 68 0.93 -3.99 -9.36
C TRP A 68 2.33 -4.33 -9.85
N ASN A 69 3.12 -5.05 -9.03
CA ASN A 69 4.43 -5.54 -9.46
C ASN A 69 4.33 -6.66 -10.51
N VAL A 70 3.33 -7.53 -10.41
CA VAL A 70 3.01 -8.50 -11.47
C VAL A 70 2.64 -7.77 -12.78
N LEU A 71 1.82 -6.73 -12.69
CA LEU A 71 1.44 -5.91 -13.84
C LEU A 71 2.67 -5.25 -14.49
N TYR A 72 3.58 -4.69 -13.68
CA TYR A 72 4.86 -4.16 -14.17
C TYR A 72 5.62 -5.21 -14.97
N LEU A 73 5.80 -6.41 -14.40
CA LEU A 73 6.52 -7.49 -15.06
C LEU A 73 5.87 -7.91 -16.38
N ALA A 74 4.54 -7.94 -16.45
CA ALA A 74 3.78 -8.27 -17.65
C ALA A 74 3.91 -7.18 -18.74
N LEU A 75 3.90 -5.92 -18.33
CA LEU A 75 3.90 -4.77 -19.24
C LEU A 75 5.30 -4.36 -19.71
N ARG A 76 6.36 -4.60 -18.93
CA ARG A 76 7.71 -4.09 -19.20
C ARG A 76 8.28 -4.43 -20.58
N ARG A 77 7.79 -5.53 -21.19
CA ARG A 77 8.18 -5.94 -22.55
C ARG A 77 7.52 -5.11 -23.64
N ARG A 78 6.36 -4.51 -23.35
CA ARG A 78 5.57 -3.72 -24.30
C ARG A 78 5.72 -2.22 -24.08
N VAL A 79 5.81 -1.82 -22.83
CA VAL A 79 5.84 -0.42 -22.42
C VAL A 79 7.11 -0.19 -21.58
N ARG A 80 8.03 0.64 -22.08
CA ARG A 80 9.30 0.94 -21.40
C ARG A 80 9.11 2.03 -20.34
N ILE A 81 8.32 1.76 -19.31
CA ILE A 81 8.15 2.66 -18.16
C ILE A 81 9.17 2.29 -17.08
N PRO A 82 9.96 3.24 -16.56
CA PRO A 82 10.83 2.99 -15.41
C PRO A 82 10.03 2.53 -14.19
N LEU A 83 10.58 1.62 -13.40
CA LEU A 83 9.91 1.01 -12.25
C LEU A 83 9.36 2.06 -11.27
N GLY A 84 10.14 3.11 -10.95
CA GLY A 84 9.68 4.19 -10.07
C GLY A 84 8.47 4.95 -10.61
N VAL A 85 8.45 5.24 -11.93
CA VAL A 85 7.30 5.89 -12.59
C VAL A 85 6.08 5.00 -12.56
N HIS A 86 6.24 3.70 -12.83
CA HIS A 86 5.16 2.74 -12.71
C HIS A 86 4.56 2.71 -11.29
N GLY A 87 5.43 2.73 -10.27
CA GLY A 87 5.00 2.84 -8.87
C GLY A 87 4.24 4.13 -8.57
N ALA A 88 4.72 5.27 -9.08
CA ALA A 88 4.07 6.57 -8.91
C ALA A 88 2.65 6.65 -9.49
N LEU A 89 2.31 5.81 -10.45
CA LEU A 89 0.95 5.74 -11.02
C LEU A 89 -0.02 4.97 -10.13
N MET A 90 0.48 4.13 -9.22
CA MET A 90 -0.36 3.28 -8.37
C MET A 90 -1.34 4.08 -7.48
N PRO A 91 -0.97 5.18 -6.82
CA PRO A 91 -1.91 5.97 -6.01
C PRO A 91 -3.11 6.49 -6.80
N LEU A 92 -2.96 6.75 -8.10
CA LEU A 92 -4.07 7.21 -8.96
C LEU A 92 -5.17 6.16 -9.11
N VAL A 93 -4.84 4.89 -8.93
CA VAL A 93 -5.79 3.77 -8.97
C VAL A 93 -6.16 3.33 -7.55
N LEU A 94 -5.16 3.21 -6.68
CA LEU A 94 -5.34 2.68 -5.33
C LEU A 94 -6.16 3.63 -4.44
N MET A 95 -5.95 4.94 -4.54
CA MET A 95 -6.70 5.90 -3.71
C MET A 95 -8.20 5.93 -4.07
N PRO A 96 -8.62 6.18 -5.32
CA PRO A 96 -10.05 6.17 -5.64
C PRO A 96 -10.67 4.77 -5.47
N GLY A 97 -9.98 3.71 -5.88
CA GLY A 97 -10.43 2.34 -5.70
C GLY A 97 -10.56 1.95 -4.23
N GLY A 98 -9.57 2.32 -3.42
CA GLY A 98 -9.58 2.08 -1.97
C GLY A 98 -10.68 2.85 -1.25
N VAL A 99 -10.89 4.12 -1.61
CA VAL A 99 -11.99 4.94 -1.05
C VAL A 99 -13.35 4.37 -1.45
N ALA A 100 -13.54 4.00 -2.72
CA ALA A 100 -14.77 3.39 -3.18
C ALA A 100 -15.07 2.07 -2.47
N LEU A 101 -14.06 1.20 -2.35
CA LEU A 101 -14.20 -0.09 -1.66
C LEU A 101 -14.45 0.09 -0.16
N ALA A 102 -13.73 0.99 0.50
CA ALA A 102 -13.93 1.30 1.92
C ALA A 102 -15.33 1.85 2.20
N SER A 103 -15.84 2.70 1.30
CA SER A 103 -17.21 3.23 1.37
C SER A 103 -18.26 2.13 1.15
N ALA A 104 -18.06 1.25 0.15
CA ALA A 104 -18.97 0.15 -0.15
C ALA A 104 -19.05 -0.87 0.99
N LEU A 105 -17.94 -1.11 1.69
CA LEU A 105 -17.85 -2.00 2.85
C LEU A 105 -18.18 -1.30 4.18
N ASP A 106 -18.57 -0.02 4.11
CA ASP A 106 -18.89 0.80 5.28
C ASP A 106 -17.77 0.83 6.35
N VAL A 107 -16.51 0.87 5.88
CA VAL A 107 -15.32 0.89 6.75
C VAL A 107 -15.02 2.31 7.22
N PHE A 108 -14.92 3.25 6.27
CA PHE A 108 -14.75 4.69 6.53
C PHE A 108 -15.14 5.51 5.30
N THR A 109 -15.40 6.79 5.52
CA THR A 109 -15.65 7.76 4.45
C THR A 109 -14.58 8.85 4.47
N ILE A 110 -13.91 9.06 3.35
CA ILE A 110 -12.95 10.14 3.18
C ILE A 110 -13.54 11.22 2.28
N GLN A 111 -13.48 12.47 2.73
CA GLN A 111 -13.88 13.59 1.89
C GLN A 111 -12.77 13.88 0.86
N TRP A 112 -13.11 13.95 -0.41
CA TRP A 112 -12.19 14.17 -1.52
C TRP A 112 -11.33 15.43 -1.39
N ARG A 113 -11.85 16.47 -0.74
CA ARG A 113 -11.08 17.69 -0.45
C ARG A 113 -9.81 17.46 0.36
N PHE A 114 -9.77 16.39 1.18
CA PHE A 114 -8.58 16.02 1.95
C PHE A 114 -7.73 14.99 1.21
N ALA A 115 -8.34 14.14 0.39
CA ALA A 115 -7.63 13.12 -0.37
C ALA A 115 -6.81 13.72 -1.53
N LEU A 116 -7.37 14.66 -2.27
CA LEU A 116 -6.74 15.22 -3.47
C LEU A 116 -5.37 15.85 -3.23
N PRO A 117 -5.15 16.70 -2.19
CA PRO A 117 -3.82 17.26 -1.91
C PRO A 117 -2.77 16.21 -1.54
N MET A 118 -3.20 15.03 -1.06
CA MET A 118 -2.27 13.95 -0.69
C MET A 118 -1.78 13.15 -1.91
N VAL A 119 -2.45 13.25 -3.06
CA VAL A 119 -2.08 12.50 -4.28
C VAL A 119 -0.63 12.78 -4.72
N PRO A 120 -0.16 14.02 -4.88
CA PRO A 120 1.22 14.28 -5.28
C PRO A 120 2.25 13.74 -4.28
N ILE A 121 1.96 13.84 -2.98
CA ILE A 121 2.82 13.33 -1.91
C ILE A 121 2.88 11.80 -2.00
N ALA A 122 1.74 11.15 -2.15
CA ALA A 122 1.66 9.71 -2.34
C ALA A 122 2.43 9.27 -3.59
N MET A 123 2.26 9.95 -4.72
CA MET A 123 2.98 9.64 -5.96
C MET A 123 4.51 9.73 -5.78
N ALA A 124 5.00 10.79 -5.11
CA ALA A 124 6.43 10.94 -4.82
C ALA A 124 6.94 9.82 -3.90
N THR A 125 6.20 9.52 -2.84
CA THR A 125 6.55 8.44 -1.90
C THR A 125 6.58 7.08 -2.60
N TYR A 126 5.58 6.78 -3.41
CA TYR A 126 5.52 5.53 -4.17
C TYR A 126 6.61 5.46 -5.24
N TYR A 127 6.93 6.58 -5.90
CA TYR A 127 8.07 6.63 -6.82
C TYR A 127 9.36 6.18 -6.14
N LEU A 128 9.67 6.74 -4.96
CA LEU A 128 10.88 6.40 -4.20
C LEU A 128 10.85 4.94 -3.70
N ALA A 129 9.73 4.52 -3.12
CA ALA A 129 9.56 3.15 -2.63
C ALA A 129 9.73 2.12 -3.77
N TRP A 130 9.14 2.37 -4.92
CA TRP A 130 9.25 1.47 -6.07
C TRP A 130 10.63 1.49 -6.71
N LYS A 131 11.24 2.67 -6.84
CA LYS A 131 12.58 2.81 -7.42
C LYS A 131 13.64 2.09 -6.57
N TYR A 132 13.58 2.25 -5.25
CA TYR A 132 14.64 1.76 -4.36
C TYR A 132 14.29 0.45 -3.67
N LEU A 133 13.12 0.33 -3.05
CA LEU A 133 12.78 -0.85 -2.24
C LEU A 133 12.28 -2.00 -3.12
N ILE A 134 11.28 -1.75 -3.98
CA ILE A 134 10.78 -2.81 -4.88
C ILE A 134 11.83 -3.16 -5.94
N GLY A 135 12.60 -2.18 -6.43
CA GLY A 135 13.73 -2.43 -7.32
C GLY A 135 14.73 -3.40 -6.69
N PHE A 136 15.22 -3.10 -5.50
CA PHE A 136 16.10 -3.99 -4.74
C PHE A 136 15.49 -5.40 -4.56
N LEU A 137 14.23 -5.51 -4.13
CA LEU A 137 13.58 -6.80 -3.94
C LEU A 137 13.40 -7.57 -5.25
N ASN A 138 13.13 -6.88 -6.37
CA ASN A 138 13.04 -7.50 -7.68
C ASN A 138 14.40 -8.06 -8.13
N ASP A 139 15.49 -7.36 -7.84
CA ASP A 139 16.86 -7.82 -8.10
C ASP A 139 17.17 -9.07 -7.29
N GLU A 140 16.89 -9.05 -5.99
CA GLU A 140 17.12 -10.19 -5.08
C GLU A 140 16.36 -11.45 -5.51
N VAL A 141 15.12 -11.30 -5.98
CA VAL A 141 14.36 -12.46 -6.48
C VAL A 141 14.63 -12.79 -7.96
N GLY A 142 15.54 -12.06 -8.62
CA GLY A 142 16.00 -12.33 -9.98
C GLY A 142 14.94 -12.12 -11.06
N ILE A 143 14.19 -11.01 -10.97
CA ILE A 143 13.17 -10.59 -11.95
C ILE A 143 13.40 -9.18 -12.53
N ALA A 144 14.49 -8.54 -12.16
CA ALA A 144 14.89 -7.23 -12.70
C ALA A 144 15.26 -7.28 -14.19
#